data_0f59a369569c90063ffff45e947f842e
#
_entry.id   0f59a369569c90063ffff45e947f842e
#
_cell.length_a   1.000
_cell.length_b   1.000
_cell.length_c   1.000
_cell.angle_alpha   90.00
_cell.angle_beta   90.00
_cell.angle_gamma   90.00
#
_symmetry.space_group_name_H-M   'P 1'
#
loop_
_entity.id
_entity.type
_entity.pdbx_description
1 polymer ?
#
loop_
_entity_poly.entity_id
_entity_poly.type
_entity_poly.pdbx_seq_one_letter_code
_entity_poly.pdbx_strand_id
1 'polypeptide(L)'
;EDAFGAGQQLGETLQLEHAFVTLDNDGIALSLNDGSAELFATRKREVYDITGAGDMVLAMIGVGMADGLSPQDLCRLANVAGGLEVERIGVVAITRQEILGDLLGGSRKVHEKISDLNELVRLVDARKQLGQKVVFTNGCYDLLHAGHVQYLQEAATLGDCLIVALNSDDSTRRLKGPTRPVI
;
A
#
# COMPACT_ATOMS: atom_id res chain seq x y z
N GLU A 1 17.61 14.32 -14.34
CA GLU A 1 17.21 13.97 -15.73
C GLU A 1 15.71 14.16 -15.86
N ASP A 2 15.27 14.76 -16.98
CA ASP A 2 13.88 15.09 -17.23
C ASP A 2 13.14 13.87 -17.79
N ALA A 3 12.61 13.04 -16.90
CA ALA A 3 11.85 11.84 -17.26
C ALA A 3 10.53 12.17 -18.01
N PHE A 4 9.92 13.29 -17.66
CA PHE A 4 8.70 13.72 -18.31
C PHE A 4 8.96 14.18 -19.75
N GLY A 5 10.04 14.95 -19.98
CA GLY A 5 10.48 15.33 -21.31
C GLY A 5 10.84 14.13 -22.17
N ALA A 6 11.53 13.13 -21.61
CA ALA A 6 11.83 11.88 -22.31
C ALA A 6 10.55 11.11 -22.68
N GLY A 7 9.60 10.99 -21.77
CA GLY A 7 8.31 10.32 -22.01
C GLY A 7 7.48 11.01 -23.09
N GLN A 8 7.42 12.34 -23.06
CA GLN A 8 6.72 13.15 -24.08
C GLN A 8 7.38 13.00 -25.45
N GLN A 9 8.72 13.13 -25.53
CA GLN A 9 9.45 12.98 -26.78
C GLN A 9 9.26 11.58 -27.41
N LEU A 10 9.25 10.52 -26.59
CA LEU A 10 8.94 9.18 -27.08
C LEU A 10 7.50 9.08 -27.56
N GLY A 11 6.54 9.63 -26.81
CA GLY A 11 5.13 9.69 -27.19
C GLY A 11 4.90 10.35 -28.54
N GLU A 12 5.49 11.52 -28.77
CA GLU A 12 5.40 12.26 -30.02
C GLU A 12 6.09 11.51 -31.19
N THR A 13 7.33 11.03 -30.96
CA THR A 13 8.13 10.38 -32.01
C THR A 13 7.50 9.08 -32.49
N LEU A 14 6.96 8.27 -31.56
CA LEU A 14 6.42 6.93 -31.83
C LEU A 14 4.89 6.92 -31.89
N GLN A 15 4.24 8.07 -31.77
CA GLN A 15 2.77 8.22 -31.74
C GLN A 15 2.10 7.30 -30.70
N LEU A 16 2.66 7.29 -29.48
CA LEU A 16 2.15 6.47 -28.39
C LEU A 16 0.97 7.16 -27.69
N GLU A 17 -0.01 6.36 -27.27
CA GLU A 17 -1.09 6.86 -26.40
C GLU A 17 -0.57 7.12 -24.97
N HIS A 18 0.36 6.28 -24.51
CA HIS A 18 0.93 6.35 -23.16
C HIS A 18 2.41 5.98 -23.21
N ALA A 19 3.24 6.67 -22.42
CA ALA A 19 4.63 6.32 -22.18
C ALA A 19 4.87 6.15 -20.68
N PHE A 20 5.39 4.99 -20.28
CA PHE A 20 5.78 4.66 -18.91
C PHE A 20 7.30 4.67 -18.81
N VAL A 21 7.85 5.59 -18.01
CA VAL A 21 9.30 5.70 -17.79
C VAL A 21 9.59 5.31 -16.35
N THR A 22 10.29 4.19 -16.14
CA THR A 22 10.72 3.73 -14.81
C THR A 22 11.88 4.56 -14.31
N LEU A 23 11.84 4.96 -13.04
CA LEU A 23 12.79 5.88 -12.39
C LEU A 23 13.43 5.24 -11.16
N ASP A 24 13.73 3.96 -11.25
CA ASP A 24 14.35 3.19 -10.18
C ASP A 24 13.58 3.36 -8.84
N ASN A 25 14.22 3.95 -7.84
CA ASN A 25 13.63 4.18 -6.51
C ASN A 25 12.57 5.29 -6.47
N ASP A 26 12.44 6.10 -7.51
CA ASP A 26 11.49 7.21 -7.57
C ASP A 26 10.11 6.79 -8.09
N GLY A 27 10.02 5.64 -8.77
CA GLY A 27 8.78 5.07 -9.26
C GLY A 27 8.61 5.14 -10.78
N ILE A 28 7.43 5.52 -11.27
CA ILE A 28 7.09 5.53 -12.69
C ILE A 28 6.56 6.90 -13.09
N ALA A 29 7.18 7.53 -14.08
CA ALA A 29 6.64 8.70 -14.75
C ALA A 29 5.73 8.23 -15.90
N LEU A 30 4.48 8.67 -15.89
CA LEU A 30 3.49 8.47 -16.93
C LEU A 30 3.36 9.73 -17.77
N SER A 31 3.47 9.63 -19.09
CA SER A 31 3.14 10.69 -20.02
C SER A 31 2.01 10.24 -20.95
N LEU A 32 1.01 11.09 -21.16
CA LEU A 32 -0.15 10.82 -22.00
C LEU A 32 -0.08 11.65 -23.30
N ASN A 33 -0.79 11.22 -24.32
CA ASN A 33 -0.83 11.88 -25.64
C ASN A 33 -1.50 13.27 -25.62
N ASP A 34 -2.23 13.62 -24.55
CA ASP A 34 -2.80 14.95 -24.34
C ASP A 34 -1.79 15.97 -23.76
N GLY A 35 -0.55 15.55 -23.58
CA GLY A 35 0.53 16.35 -22.99
C GLY A 35 0.55 16.35 -21.47
N SER A 36 -0.37 15.68 -20.80
CA SER A 36 -0.32 15.52 -19.35
C SER A 36 0.75 14.51 -18.92
N ALA A 37 1.36 14.77 -17.76
CA ALA A 37 2.36 13.88 -17.18
C ALA A 37 2.22 13.83 -15.66
N GLU A 38 2.40 12.65 -15.06
CA GLU A 38 2.25 12.43 -13.63
C GLU A 38 3.32 11.46 -13.12
N LEU A 39 3.87 11.72 -11.92
CA LEU A 39 4.81 10.82 -11.23
C LEU A 39 4.07 9.97 -10.22
N PHE A 40 4.16 8.66 -10.38
CA PHE A 40 3.69 7.66 -9.44
C PHE A 40 4.87 7.19 -8.60
N ALA A 41 5.07 7.83 -7.45
CA ALA A 41 6.17 7.50 -6.57
C ALA A 41 6.01 6.09 -5.99
N THR A 42 7.12 5.33 -5.94
CA THR A 42 7.14 4.06 -5.23
C THR A 42 7.26 4.26 -3.73
N ARG A 43 6.85 3.26 -2.94
CA ARG A 43 7.09 3.27 -1.49
C ARG A 43 8.56 2.96 -1.21
N LYS A 44 9.12 3.59 -0.16
CA LYS A 44 10.46 3.22 0.31
C LYS A 44 10.45 1.80 0.84
N ARG A 45 11.34 0.96 0.30
CA ARG A 45 11.48 -0.46 0.63
C ARG A 45 12.94 -0.78 0.94
N GLU A 46 13.17 -1.88 1.62
CA GLU A 46 14.51 -2.45 1.74
C GLU A 46 14.83 -3.21 0.45
N VAL A 47 15.83 -2.74 -0.27
CA VAL A 47 16.24 -3.33 -1.54
C VAL A 47 17.33 -4.36 -1.28
N TYR A 48 17.04 -5.62 -1.58
CA TYR A 48 18.02 -6.72 -1.49
C TYR A 48 18.61 -7.07 -2.86
N ASP A 49 17.77 -7.06 -3.91
CA ASP A 49 18.21 -7.34 -5.28
C ASP A 49 17.28 -6.61 -6.26
N ILE A 50 17.86 -5.97 -7.27
CA ILE A 50 17.09 -5.25 -8.31
C ILE A 50 16.84 -6.10 -9.55
N THR A 51 17.38 -7.33 -9.58
CA THR A 51 17.27 -8.23 -10.73
C THR A 51 15.82 -8.65 -10.95
N GLY A 52 15.30 -8.40 -12.14
CA GLY A 52 13.94 -8.78 -12.52
C GLY A 52 12.86 -7.71 -12.25
N ALA A 53 13.15 -6.67 -11.45
CA ALA A 53 12.16 -5.64 -11.12
C ALA A 53 11.58 -4.95 -12.36
N GLY A 54 12.41 -4.63 -13.35
CA GLY A 54 11.96 -4.05 -14.63
C GLY A 54 11.06 -5.00 -15.43
N ASP A 55 11.39 -6.27 -15.47
CA ASP A 55 10.59 -7.31 -16.13
C ASP A 55 9.25 -7.49 -15.42
N MET A 56 9.23 -7.43 -14.08
CA MET A 56 8.01 -7.48 -13.28
C MET A 56 7.11 -6.27 -13.56
N VAL A 57 7.67 -5.06 -13.61
CA VAL A 57 6.94 -3.84 -13.97
C VAL A 57 6.32 -3.98 -15.37
N LEU A 58 7.10 -4.41 -16.35
CA LEU A 58 6.64 -4.62 -17.73
C LEU A 58 5.51 -5.66 -17.79
N ALA A 59 5.68 -6.79 -17.11
CA ALA A 59 4.67 -7.86 -17.06
C ALA A 59 3.36 -7.34 -16.43
N MET A 60 3.42 -6.60 -15.33
CA MET A 60 2.24 -6.05 -14.68
C MET A 60 1.51 -5.00 -15.52
N ILE A 61 2.24 -4.14 -16.21
CA ILE A 61 1.66 -3.19 -17.17
C ILE A 61 0.96 -3.97 -18.30
N GLY A 62 1.62 -4.97 -18.89
CA GLY A 62 1.06 -5.77 -19.99
C GLY A 62 -0.22 -6.52 -19.60
N VAL A 63 -0.22 -7.18 -18.44
CA VAL A 63 -1.41 -7.90 -17.91
C VAL A 63 -2.54 -6.92 -17.60
N GLY A 64 -2.24 -5.81 -16.91
CA GLY A 64 -3.24 -4.84 -16.55
C GLY A 64 -3.83 -4.09 -17.76
N MET A 65 -3.04 -3.84 -18.82
CA MET A 65 -3.55 -3.30 -20.09
C MET A 65 -4.52 -4.28 -20.74
N ALA A 66 -4.18 -5.57 -20.77
CA ALA A 66 -5.06 -6.60 -21.32
C ALA A 66 -6.39 -6.71 -20.55
N ASP A 67 -6.39 -6.37 -19.27
CA ASP A 67 -7.59 -6.36 -18.40
C ASP A 67 -8.32 -4.99 -18.42
N GLY A 68 -7.82 -4.01 -19.18
CA GLY A 68 -8.46 -2.71 -19.38
C GLY A 68 -8.29 -1.72 -18.24
N LEU A 69 -7.24 -1.85 -17.42
CA LEU A 69 -6.95 -0.91 -16.34
C LEU A 69 -6.53 0.47 -16.90
N SER A 70 -6.82 1.52 -16.13
CA SER A 70 -6.37 2.87 -16.46
C SER A 70 -4.83 2.98 -16.41
N PRO A 71 -4.19 3.86 -17.21
CA PRO A 71 -2.74 4.07 -17.15
C PRO A 71 -2.24 4.41 -15.74
N GLN A 72 -3.02 5.15 -14.96
CA GLN A 72 -2.72 5.51 -13.58
C GLN A 72 -2.72 4.29 -12.65
N ASP A 73 -3.70 3.38 -12.81
CA ASP A 73 -3.77 2.16 -12.02
C ASP A 73 -2.68 1.17 -12.41
N LEU A 74 -2.29 1.15 -13.70
CA LEU A 74 -1.13 0.39 -14.17
C LEU A 74 0.15 0.83 -13.47
N CYS A 75 0.41 2.14 -13.36
CA CYS A 75 1.57 2.66 -12.63
C CYS A 75 1.56 2.25 -11.15
N ARG A 76 0.40 2.36 -10.48
CA ARG A 76 0.27 1.97 -9.06
C ARG A 76 0.53 0.48 -8.86
N LEU A 77 -0.07 -0.36 -9.71
CA LEU A 77 0.07 -1.81 -9.64
C LEU A 77 1.50 -2.27 -9.95
N ALA A 78 2.11 -1.69 -10.99
CA ALA A 78 3.48 -1.98 -11.39
C ALA A 78 4.51 -1.57 -10.30
N ASN A 79 4.33 -0.41 -9.65
CA ASN A 79 5.15 0.01 -8.52
C ASN A 79 5.06 -0.95 -7.33
N VAL A 80 3.87 -1.50 -7.05
CA VAL A 80 3.70 -2.51 -5.99
C VAL A 80 4.43 -3.79 -6.35
N ALA A 81 4.24 -4.31 -7.56
CA ALA A 81 4.83 -5.58 -7.98
C ALA A 81 6.36 -5.50 -8.07
N GLY A 82 6.91 -4.46 -8.71
CA GLY A 82 8.35 -4.22 -8.76
C GLY A 82 8.95 -3.98 -7.37
N GLY A 83 8.23 -3.28 -6.50
CA GLY A 83 8.64 -3.07 -5.11
C GLY A 83 8.69 -4.35 -4.29
N LEU A 84 7.79 -5.30 -4.49
CA LEU A 84 7.82 -6.61 -3.84
C LEU A 84 8.96 -7.49 -4.38
N GLU A 85 9.32 -7.33 -5.65
CA GLU A 85 10.42 -8.05 -6.27
C GLU A 85 11.76 -7.66 -5.64
N VAL A 86 12.04 -6.37 -5.50
CA VAL A 86 13.33 -5.88 -4.97
C VAL A 86 13.56 -6.21 -3.49
N GLU A 87 12.52 -6.57 -2.75
CA GLU A 87 12.62 -7.07 -1.36
C GLU A 87 13.08 -8.53 -1.29
N ARG A 88 13.44 -9.16 -2.42
CA ARG A 88 13.83 -10.57 -2.51
C ARG A 88 15.16 -10.72 -3.22
N ILE A 89 15.80 -11.86 -3.02
CA ILE A 89 17.05 -12.21 -3.70
C ILE A 89 16.70 -13.06 -4.92
N GLY A 90 17.16 -12.65 -6.09
CA GLY A 90 16.90 -13.30 -7.38
C GLY A 90 15.48 -13.06 -7.91
N VAL A 91 15.23 -13.54 -9.13
CA VAL A 91 13.92 -13.39 -9.79
C VAL A 91 12.92 -14.35 -9.15
N VAL A 92 11.88 -13.80 -8.53
CA VAL A 92 10.86 -14.55 -7.78
C VAL A 92 9.45 -14.23 -8.29
N ALA A 93 8.62 -15.24 -8.48
CA ALA A 93 7.23 -15.01 -8.85
C ALA A 93 6.46 -14.32 -7.71
N ILE A 94 5.87 -13.16 -8.00
CA ILE A 94 5.01 -12.43 -7.07
C ILE A 94 3.56 -12.89 -7.27
N THR A 95 2.95 -13.34 -6.19
CA THR A 95 1.57 -13.84 -6.24
C THR A 95 0.55 -12.71 -6.15
N ARG A 96 -0.66 -12.94 -6.67
CA ARG A 96 -1.79 -12.03 -6.51
C ARG A 96 -2.07 -11.70 -5.04
N GLN A 97 -1.94 -12.67 -4.13
CA GLN A 97 -2.18 -12.46 -2.70
C GLN A 97 -1.16 -11.50 -2.09
N GLU A 98 0.11 -11.56 -2.50
CA GLU A 98 1.15 -10.65 -2.04
C GLU A 98 0.91 -9.22 -2.53
N ILE A 99 0.54 -9.05 -3.80
CA ILE A 99 0.17 -7.74 -4.35
C ILE A 99 -1.03 -7.17 -3.59
N LEU A 100 -2.08 -7.96 -3.40
CA LEU A 100 -3.26 -7.54 -2.64
C LEU A 100 -2.92 -7.26 -1.17
N GLY A 101 -2.06 -8.07 -0.57
CA GLY A 101 -1.57 -7.87 0.79
C GLY A 101 -0.81 -6.55 0.93
N ASP A 102 0.04 -6.20 -0.04
CA ASP A 102 0.76 -4.93 -0.07
C ASP A 102 -0.17 -3.73 -0.30
N LEU A 103 -1.10 -3.84 -1.25
CA LEU A 103 -2.11 -2.80 -1.50
C LEU A 103 -3.01 -2.54 -0.29
N LEU A 104 -3.41 -3.58 0.42
CA LEU A 104 -4.33 -3.51 1.56
C LEU A 104 -3.62 -3.31 2.90
N GLY A 105 -2.38 -3.71 3.01
CA GLY A 105 -1.68 -3.78 4.28
C GLY A 105 -0.20 -3.44 4.25
N GLY A 106 0.32 -3.06 3.05
CA GLY A 106 1.73 -2.79 2.86
C GLY A 106 2.28 -1.87 3.94
N SER A 107 3.54 -2.03 4.29
CA SER A 107 4.29 -1.36 5.38
C SER A 107 3.80 0.06 5.73
N ARG A 108 2.55 0.13 6.24
CA ARG A 108 1.96 1.41 6.65
C ARG A 108 2.83 1.99 7.75
N LYS A 109 3.34 3.17 7.55
CA LYS A 109 3.92 3.96 8.65
C LYS A 109 2.91 3.98 9.78
N VAL A 110 3.37 4.12 11.03
CA VAL A 110 2.49 4.03 12.19
C VAL A 110 1.26 4.94 12.06
N HIS A 111 1.41 6.14 11.51
CA HIS A 111 0.30 7.08 11.27
C HIS A 111 -0.63 6.68 10.11
N GLU A 112 -0.19 5.86 9.16
CA GLU A 112 -1.03 5.31 8.08
C GLU A 112 -1.86 4.11 8.54
N LYS A 113 -1.60 3.60 9.74
CA LYS A 113 -2.42 2.57 10.41
C LYS A 113 -3.61 3.15 11.16
N ILE A 114 -3.65 4.48 11.31
CA ILE A 114 -4.77 5.19 11.92
C ILE A 114 -5.73 5.58 10.80
N SER A 115 -6.93 5.05 10.84
CA SER A 115 -7.96 5.28 9.83
C SER A 115 -9.18 5.94 10.46
N ASP A 116 -9.84 6.81 9.72
CA ASP A 116 -11.18 7.26 10.09
C ASP A 116 -12.23 6.16 9.84
N LEU A 117 -13.46 6.37 10.31
CA LEU A 117 -14.52 5.37 10.21
C LEU A 117 -14.86 5.02 8.76
N ASN A 118 -14.88 6.00 7.85
CA ASN A 118 -15.27 5.78 6.45
C ASN A 118 -14.19 4.99 5.71
N GLU A 119 -12.92 5.31 5.94
CA GLU A 119 -11.79 4.56 5.41
C GLU A 119 -11.77 3.14 5.98
N LEU A 120 -11.99 2.99 7.29
CA LEU A 120 -12.01 1.70 7.95
C LEU A 120 -13.10 0.78 7.39
N VAL A 121 -14.32 1.30 7.15
CA VAL A 121 -15.42 0.53 6.54
C VAL A 121 -15.01 -0.01 5.19
N ARG A 122 -14.43 0.84 4.31
CA ARG A 122 -13.97 0.41 2.98
C ARG A 122 -12.89 -0.68 3.07
N LEU A 123 -11.94 -0.53 3.99
CA LEU A 123 -10.88 -1.52 4.21
C LEU A 123 -11.44 -2.86 4.70
N VAL A 124 -12.40 -2.83 5.63
CA VAL A 124 -13.05 -4.03 6.16
C VAL A 124 -13.83 -4.74 5.06
N ASP A 125 -14.60 -4.00 4.26
CA ASP A 125 -15.38 -4.58 3.16
C ASP A 125 -14.48 -5.21 2.10
N ALA A 126 -13.40 -4.53 1.70
CA ALA A 126 -12.41 -5.08 0.78
C ALA A 126 -11.78 -6.39 1.32
N ARG A 127 -11.39 -6.42 2.60
CA ARG A 127 -10.82 -7.62 3.22
C ARG A 127 -11.82 -8.78 3.28
N LYS A 128 -13.09 -8.49 3.62
CA LYS A 128 -14.17 -9.49 3.61
C LYS A 128 -14.44 -10.04 2.23
N GLN A 129 -14.44 -9.21 1.18
CA GLN A 129 -14.58 -9.67 -0.21
C GLN A 129 -13.44 -10.59 -0.65
N LEU A 130 -12.25 -10.43 -0.07
CA LEU A 130 -11.12 -11.32 -0.28
C LEU A 130 -11.15 -12.60 0.59
N GLY A 131 -12.23 -12.82 1.35
CA GLY A 131 -12.36 -13.96 2.26
C GLY A 131 -11.48 -13.88 3.50
N GLN A 132 -10.89 -12.71 3.80
CA GLN A 132 -10.05 -12.51 4.96
C GLN A 132 -10.88 -12.38 6.25
N LYS A 133 -10.36 -12.97 7.32
CA LYS A 133 -10.96 -12.91 8.65
C LYS A 133 -10.51 -11.65 9.38
N VAL A 134 -11.43 -10.75 9.65
CA VAL A 134 -11.17 -9.51 10.39
C VAL A 134 -11.51 -9.73 11.86
N VAL A 135 -10.55 -9.43 12.73
CA VAL A 135 -10.69 -9.47 14.19
C VAL A 135 -10.83 -8.03 14.69
N PHE A 136 -11.75 -7.80 15.60
CA PHE A 136 -12.00 -6.50 16.20
C PHE A 136 -11.81 -6.54 17.71
N THR A 137 -11.14 -5.52 18.25
CA THR A 137 -11.08 -5.25 19.68
C THR A 137 -11.14 -3.76 19.97
N ASN A 138 -11.40 -3.38 21.21
CA ASN A 138 -11.42 -1.99 21.63
C ASN A 138 -10.85 -1.82 23.04
N GLY A 139 -10.43 -0.60 23.37
CA GLY A 139 -9.94 -0.27 24.70
C GLY A 139 -9.50 1.18 24.85
N CYS A 140 -9.26 1.58 26.09
CA CYS A 140 -8.71 2.90 26.37
C CYS A 140 -7.21 2.98 26.10
N TYR A 141 -6.48 1.90 26.35
CA TYR A 141 -5.00 1.79 26.21
C TYR A 141 -4.23 3.00 26.73
N ASP A 142 -4.74 3.59 27.80
CA ASP A 142 -4.24 4.80 28.45
C ASP A 142 -2.79 4.63 28.95
N LEU A 143 -2.49 3.51 29.60
CA LEU A 143 -1.13 3.06 29.90
C LEU A 143 -0.95 1.63 29.38
N LEU A 144 -0.01 1.47 28.47
CA LEU A 144 0.33 0.15 27.94
C LEU A 144 1.19 -0.61 28.94
N HIS A 145 0.88 -1.89 29.12
CA HIS A 145 1.66 -2.85 29.90
C HIS A 145 1.75 -4.20 29.16
N ALA A 146 2.60 -5.10 29.64
CA ALA A 146 2.85 -6.39 29.00
C ALA A 146 1.56 -7.19 28.69
N GLY A 147 0.56 -7.12 29.59
CA GLY A 147 -0.73 -7.78 29.36
C GLY A 147 -1.50 -7.23 28.17
N HIS A 148 -1.43 -5.92 27.88
CA HIS A 148 -2.03 -5.37 26.66
C HIS A 148 -1.30 -5.86 25.41
N VAL A 149 0.03 -5.93 25.44
CA VAL A 149 0.83 -6.42 24.32
C VAL A 149 0.50 -7.89 24.02
N GLN A 150 0.51 -8.71 25.05
CA GLN A 150 0.16 -10.14 24.93
C GLN A 150 -1.26 -10.33 24.37
N TYR A 151 -2.24 -9.63 24.94
CA TYR A 151 -3.63 -9.68 24.49
C TYR A 151 -3.78 -9.29 23.01
N LEU A 152 -3.12 -8.21 22.57
CA LEU A 152 -3.17 -7.78 21.17
C LEU A 152 -2.47 -8.77 20.24
N GLN A 153 -1.35 -9.36 20.68
CA GLN A 153 -0.67 -10.42 19.93
C GLN A 153 -1.57 -11.65 19.79
N GLU A 154 -2.19 -12.11 20.86
CA GLU A 154 -3.13 -13.24 20.81
C GLU A 154 -4.33 -12.93 19.91
N ALA A 155 -4.93 -11.73 20.03
CA ALA A 155 -6.01 -11.31 19.16
C ALA A 155 -5.61 -11.28 17.66
N ALA A 156 -4.40 -10.86 17.35
CA ALA A 156 -3.88 -10.84 15.99
C ALA A 156 -3.76 -12.24 15.36
N THR A 157 -3.52 -13.28 16.17
CA THR A 157 -3.46 -14.67 15.66
C THR A 157 -4.82 -15.25 15.27
N LEU A 158 -5.92 -14.60 15.66
CA LEU A 158 -7.27 -15.10 15.42
C LEU A 158 -7.81 -14.79 14.03
N GLY A 159 -7.08 -14.00 13.21
CA GLY A 159 -7.48 -13.65 11.85
C GLY A 159 -6.37 -13.00 11.06
N ASP A 160 -6.71 -12.55 9.85
CA ASP A 160 -5.77 -11.96 8.90
C ASP A 160 -5.57 -10.44 9.12
N CYS A 161 -6.44 -9.80 9.86
CA CYS A 161 -6.40 -8.37 10.16
C CYS A 161 -6.98 -8.11 11.55
N LEU A 162 -6.23 -7.40 12.39
CA LEU A 162 -6.70 -6.92 13.68
C LEU A 162 -7.03 -5.43 13.60
N ILE A 163 -8.25 -5.07 13.98
CA ILE A 163 -8.71 -3.71 14.16
C ILE A 163 -8.77 -3.42 15.66
N VAL A 164 -8.10 -2.33 16.08
CA VAL A 164 -8.09 -1.87 17.46
C VAL A 164 -8.76 -0.50 17.52
N ALA A 165 -9.95 -0.43 18.08
CA ALA A 165 -10.64 0.83 18.31
C ALA A 165 -10.17 1.45 19.64
N LEU A 166 -9.77 2.72 19.58
CA LEU A 166 -9.34 3.47 20.77
C LEU A 166 -10.48 4.35 21.28
N ASN A 167 -10.68 4.35 22.59
CA ASN A 167 -11.57 5.31 23.23
C ASN A 167 -11.00 6.73 23.07
N SER A 168 -11.87 7.71 22.80
CA SER A 168 -11.47 9.12 22.87
C SER A 168 -11.10 9.51 24.31
N ASP A 169 -10.34 10.58 24.47
CA ASP A 169 -9.96 11.13 25.77
C ASP A 169 -11.20 11.40 26.65
N ASP A 170 -12.25 11.97 26.07
CA ASP A 170 -13.48 12.23 26.79
C ASP A 170 -14.18 10.95 27.26
N SER A 171 -14.17 9.91 26.44
CA SER A 171 -14.69 8.60 26.83
C SER A 171 -13.83 7.99 27.95
N THR A 172 -12.52 8.10 27.82
CA THR A 172 -11.57 7.62 28.84
C THR A 172 -11.74 8.36 30.17
N ARG A 173 -11.93 9.69 30.15
CA ARG A 173 -12.23 10.48 31.36
C ARG A 173 -13.53 10.05 32.04
N ARG A 174 -14.57 9.78 31.25
CA ARG A 174 -15.85 9.30 31.81
C ARG A 174 -15.72 7.94 32.47
N LEU A 175 -14.88 7.05 31.91
CA LEU A 175 -14.73 5.67 32.38
C LEU A 175 -13.74 5.54 33.55
N LYS A 176 -12.64 6.30 33.53
CA LYS A 176 -11.52 6.12 34.44
C LYS A 176 -11.27 7.31 35.38
N GLY A 177 -12.04 8.38 35.22
CA GLY A 177 -11.92 9.60 36.05
C GLY A 177 -11.23 10.77 35.34
N PRO A 178 -11.34 12.00 35.92
CA PRO A 178 -10.99 13.26 35.25
C PRO A 178 -9.49 13.43 35.02
N THR A 179 -8.63 12.65 35.68
CA THR A 179 -7.16 12.70 35.54
C THR A 179 -6.65 11.78 34.40
N ARG A 180 -7.53 11.21 33.63
CA ARG A 180 -7.21 10.30 32.53
C ARG A 180 -7.60 10.89 31.18
N PRO A 181 -6.89 10.51 30.07
CA PRO A 181 -5.72 9.63 30.03
C PRO A 181 -4.47 10.28 30.63
N VAL A 182 -3.44 9.49 30.92
CA VAL A 182 -2.14 9.97 31.46
C VAL A 182 -1.23 10.46 30.34
N ILE A 183 -1.40 9.94 29.13
CA ILE A 183 -0.61 10.27 27.94
C ILE A 183 -1.54 10.89 26.90
#